data_1866bb79e5374d2dc46ff692f1814860
#
_entry.id   1866bb79e5374d2dc46ff692f1814860
#
_cell.length_a   1.000
_cell.length_b   1.000
_cell.length_c   1.000
_cell.angle_alpha   90.00
_cell.angle_beta   90.00
_cell.angle_gamma   90.00
#
_symmetry.space_group_name_H-M   'P 1'
#
loop_
_entity.id
_entity.type
_entity.pdbx_description
1 polymer ?
#
loop_
_entity_poly.entity_id
_entity_poly.type
_entity_poly.pdbx_seq_one_letter_code
_entity_poly.pdbx_strand_id
1 'polypeptide(L)'
;MKLEKVISPIKNEMLSFRKLLKKSISSNNILIDEVINYILKRKGKQIRPVIVFLSSGICGKINDSTLRAAVLIEILHTATLIHDDVVDESNYRRGYFSINAIWKNKYSVLIGDYLLSSGLTFSLENDDFKFLKVLSNSVKEMSEGEIIQMKKSKSLDLDEELYFKIIEKKTASLFVACCEMGAISSSKNIKEISKLKELGLNLGLAFQIKDDLFPYIDSDSGKPISNDILQKKLTLPIIYSINKSSYSEKKRVLNAIKEK
;
A
#
# COMPACT_ATOMS: atom_id res chain seq x y z
N MET A 1 -5.02 20.57 4.06
CA MET A 1 -3.56 20.89 4.09
C MET A 1 -2.95 20.36 2.80
N LYS A 2 -2.27 21.19 1.99
CA LYS A 2 -1.65 20.73 0.73
C LYS A 2 -0.45 19.84 1.05
N LEU A 3 -0.30 18.71 0.35
CA LEU A 3 0.82 17.76 0.49
C LEU A 3 2.19 18.43 0.38
N GLU A 4 2.31 19.48 -0.42
CA GLU A 4 3.52 20.28 -0.57
C GLU A 4 4.05 20.84 0.76
N LYS A 5 3.15 21.30 1.68
CA LYS A 5 3.55 21.77 3.01
C LYS A 5 4.14 20.65 3.88
N VAL A 6 3.67 19.41 3.70
CA VAL A 6 4.17 18.23 4.42
C VAL A 6 5.53 17.81 3.90
N ILE A 7 5.76 17.92 2.60
CA ILE A 7 7.01 17.53 1.94
C ILE A 7 8.09 18.61 2.08
N SER A 8 7.71 19.87 2.26
CA SER A 8 8.66 21.00 2.33
C SER A 8 9.87 20.74 3.23
N PRO A 9 9.73 20.27 4.50
CA PRO A 9 10.86 20.06 5.39
C PRO A 9 11.79 18.90 5.00
N ILE A 10 11.36 18.01 4.12
CA ILE A 10 12.10 16.80 3.69
C ILE A 10 12.33 16.77 2.16
N LYS A 11 12.36 17.95 1.53
CA LYS A 11 12.46 18.06 0.07
C LYS A 11 13.75 17.48 -0.49
N ASN A 12 14.87 17.71 0.19
CA ASN A 12 16.20 17.23 -0.22
C ASN A 12 16.30 15.70 -0.06
N GLU A 13 15.75 15.16 1.03
CA GLU A 13 15.67 13.73 1.30
C GLU A 13 14.82 13.02 0.23
N MET A 14 13.72 13.62 -0.18
CA MET A 14 12.88 13.09 -1.27
C MET A 14 13.59 13.12 -2.64
N LEU A 15 14.45 14.08 -2.88
CA LEU A 15 15.28 14.08 -4.10
C LEU A 15 16.33 12.97 -4.07
N SER A 16 17.04 12.80 -2.95
CA SER A 16 18.02 11.73 -2.73
C SER A 16 17.37 10.35 -2.81
N PHE A 17 16.20 10.19 -2.20
CA PHE A 17 15.38 8.98 -2.27
C PHE A 17 15.08 8.56 -3.72
N ARG A 18 14.62 9.50 -4.57
CA ARG A 18 14.28 9.18 -5.97
C ARG A 18 15.50 8.73 -6.78
N LYS A 19 16.67 9.33 -6.53
CA LYS A 19 17.93 8.93 -7.16
C LYS A 19 18.33 7.52 -6.74
N LEU A 20 18.29 7.26 -5.41
CA LEU A 20 18.66 5.96 -4.87
C LEU A 20 17.67 4.88 -5.30
N LEU A 21 16.36 5.14 -5.23
CA LEU A 21 15.32 4.21 -5.69
C LEU A 21 15.58 3.77 -7.14
N LYS A 22 15.79 4.73 -8.05
CA LYS A 22 16.08 4.41 -9.45
C LYS A 22 17.33 3.53 -9.57
N LYS A 23 18.42 3.87 -8.87
CA LYS A 23 19.68 3.11 -8.89
C LYS A 23 19.48 1.68 -8.36
N SER A 24 18.69 1.50 -7.29
CA SER A 24 18.50 0.19 -6.62
C SER A 24 17.67 -0.80 -7.43
N ILE A 25 16.84 -0.34 -8.39
CA ILE A 25 15.98 -1.20 -9.20
C ILE A 25 16.37 -1.24 -10.69
N SER A 26 17.40 -0.51 -11.08
CA SER A 26 17.91 -0.54 -12.47
C SER A 26 18.50 -1.91 -12.82
N SER A 27 18.41 -2.30 -14.08
CA SER A 27 18.91 -3.56 -14.62
C SER A 27 19.72 -3.31 -15.89
N ASN A 28 20.54 -4.28 -16.27
CA ASN A 28 21.17 -4.31 -17.59
C ASN A 28 20.26 -4.90 -18.68
N ASN A 29 19.05 -5.31 -18.32
CA ASN A 29 18.05 -5.85 -19.25
C ASN A 29 17.14 -4.73 -19.74
N ILE A 30 17.13 -4.53 -21.08
CA ILE A 30 16.40 -3.44 -21.75
C ILE A 30 14.90 -3.48 -21.40
N LEU A 31 14.28 -4.67 -21.39
CA LEU A 31 12.86 -4.81 -21.10
C LEU A 31 12.54 -4.44 -19.64
N ILE A 32 13.36 -4.90 -18.69
CA ILE A 32 13.19 -4.55 -17.27
C ILE A 32 13.31 -3.05 -17.09
N ASP A 33 14.32 -2.41 -17.66
CA ASP A 33 14.52 -0.97 -17.58
C ASP A 33 13.39 -0.17 -18.24
N GLU A 34 12.80 -0.66 -19.33
CA GLU A 34 11.63 -0.06 -19.96
C GLU A 34 10.43 -0.04 -18.99
N VAL A 35 10.13 -1.19 -18.37
CA VAL A 35 9.03 -1.32 -17.40
C VAL A 35 9.30 -0.46 -16.17
N ILE A 36 10.51 -0.47 -15.63
CA ILE A 36 10.90 0.37 -14.48
C ILE A 36 10.73 1.86 -14.80
N ASN A 37 11.18 2.30 -15.97
CA ASN A 37 11.01 3.69 -16.40
C ASN A 37 9.52 4.06 -16.56
N TYR A 38 8.69 3.11 -17.06
CA TYR A 38 7.25 3.30 -17.10
C TYR A 38 6.65 3.52 -15.70
N ILE A 39 7.02 2.69 -14.72
CA ILE A 39 6.58 2.79 -13.32
C ILE A 39 7.02 4.13 -12.70
N LEU A 40 8.30 4.48 -12.85
CA LEU A 40 8.88 5.69 -12.24
C LEU A 40 8.32 6.99 -12.83
N LYS A 41 7.93 7.01 -14.11
CA LYS A 41 7.27 8.16 -14.73
C LYS A 41 5.85 8.40 -14.18
N ARG A 42 5.16 7.34 -13.74
CA ARG A 42 3.77 7.36 -13.24
C ARG A 42 3.69 7.26 -11.72
N LYS A 43 4.73 7.73 -11.05
CA LYS A 43 4.80 7.74 -9.58
C LYS A 43 3.60 8.45 -8.97
N GLY A 44 3.06 7.85 -7.92
CA GLY A 44 2.02 8.48 -7.11
C GLY A 44 2.56 9.57 -6.19
N LYS A 45 1.78 9.90 -5.18
CA LYS A 45 2.13 10.93 -4.17
C LYS A 45 3.33 10.55 -3.29
N GLN A 46 3.84 9.32 -3.37
CA GLN A 46 4.96 8.80 -2.58
C GLN A 46 4.77 9.03 -1.07
N ILE A 47 3.55 8.81 -0.57
CA ILE A 47 3.19 9.08 0.84
C ILE A 47 3.99 8.19 1.79
N ARG A 48 4.29 6.93 1.40
CA ARG A 48 5.00 5.98 2.26
C ARG A 48 6.45 6.42 2.57
N PRO A 49 7.29 6.76 1.59
CA PRO A 49 8.58 7.40 1.86
C PRO A 49 8.49 8.66 2.72
N VAL A 50 7.48 9.51 2.47
CA VAL A 50 7.25 10.72 3.28
C VAL A 50 7.02 10.35 4.75
N ILE A 51 6.20 9.32 5.04
CA ILE A 51 5.96 8.84 6.40
C ILE A 51 7.26 8.33 7.04
N VAL A 52 8.09 7.57 6.31
CA VAL A 52 9.39 7.08 6.81
C VAL A 52 10.28 8.26 7.23
N PHE A 53 10.44 9.28 6.38
CA PHE A 53 11.26 10.44 6.70
C PHE A 53 10.72 11.24 7.88
N LEU A 54 9.41 11.48 7.93
CA LEU A 54 8.81 12.23 9.04
C LEU A 54 8.90 11.46 10.36
N SER A 55 8.69 10.14 10.35
CA SER A 55 8.84 9.29 11.53
C SER A 55 10.29 9.28 12.04
N SER A 56 11.26 9.23 11.14
CA SER A 56 12.67 9.37 11.50
C SER A 56 12.96 10.74 12.11
N GLY A 57 12.44 11.83 11.50
CA GLY A 57 12.64 13.19 11.98
C GLY A 57 12.02 13.47 13.35
N ILE A 58 10.93 12.75 13.72
CA ILE A 58 10.34 12.83 15.07
C ILE A 58 11.24 12.17 16.12
N CYS A 59 11.86 11.05 15.78
CA CYS A 59 12.68 10.26 16.72
C CYS A 59 14.16 10.69 16.76
N GLY A 60 14.62 11.45 15.78
CA GLY A 60 16.03 11.87 15.71
C GLY A 60 16.40 12.50 14.37
N LYS A 61 17.64 12.35 13.96
CA LYS A 61 18.15 12.93 12.72
C LYS A 61 17.96 11.95 11.55
N ILE A 62 17.39 12.45 10.44
CA ILE A 62 17.31 11.70 9.18
C ILE A 62 18.76 11.39 8.70
N ASN A 63 18.99 10.17 8.27
CA ASN A 63 20.30 9.65 7.89
C ASN A 63 20.22 8.66 6.72
N ASP A 64 21.36 8.10 6.30
CA ASP A 64 21.42 7.16 5.18
C ASP A 64 20.60 5.88 5.43
N SER A 65 20.53 5.41 6.68
CA SER A 65 19.68 4.26 7.04
C SER A 65 18.19 4.60 6.84
N THR A 66 17.76 5.84 7.14
CA THR A 66 16.40 6.32 6.84
C THR A 66 16.13 6.34 5.33
N LEU A 67 17.10 6.79 4.56
CA LEU A 67 17.00 6.83 3.10
C LEU A 67 16.81 5.42 2.52
N ARG A 68 17.59 4.44 2.99
CA ARG A 68 17.45 3.04 2.59
C ARG A 68 16.12 2.44 3.02
N ALA A 69 15.65 2.73 4.24
CA ALA A 69 14.33 2.32 4.69
C ALA A 69 13.21 2.82 3.78
N ALA A 70 13.27 4.09 3.35
CA ALA A 70 12.30 4.68 2.44
C ALA A 70 12.32 4.01 1.05
N VAL A 71 13.52 3.66 0.54
CA VAL A 71 13.68 2.95 -0.73
C VAL A 71 13.07 1.55 -0.65
N LEU A 72 13.35 0.80 0.40
CA LEU A 72 12.83 -0.55 0.61
C LEU A 72 11.30 -0.58 0.66
N ILE A 73 10.70 0.33 1.40
CA ILE A 73 9.23 0.46 1.48
C ILE A 73 8.62 0.71 0.10
N GLU A 74 9.21 1.59 -0.69
CA GLU A 74 8.64 1.93 -2.00
C GLU A 74 8.85 0.82 -3.03
N ILE A 75 9.98 0.10 -3.00
CA ILE A 75 10.22 -1.08 -3.83
C ILE A 75 9.16 -2.14 -3.53
N LEU A 76 9.00 -2.50 -2.24
CA LEU A 76 8.02 -3.47 -1.82
C LEU A 76 6.60 -3.08 -2.23
N HIS A 77 6.21 -1.83 -1.91
CA HIS A 77 4.88 -1.34 -2.27
C HIS A 77 4.64 -1.38 -3.78
N THR A 78 5.64 -1.06 -4.58
CA THR A 78 5.52 -1.11 -6.04
C THR A 78 5.36 -2.54 -6.53
N ALA A 79 6.12 -3.50 -5.98
CA ALA A 79 6.02 -4.91 -6.32
C ALA A 79 4.63 -5.48 -5.95
N THR A 80 4.13 -5.18 -4.74
CA THR A 80 2.80 -5.64 -4.32
C THR A 80 1.69 -5.06 -5.20
N LEU A 81 1.79 -3.78 -5.59
CA LEU A 81 0.82 -3.17 -6.51
C LEU A 81 0.77 -3.85 -7.88
N ILE A 82 1.93 -4.29 -8.40
CA ILE A 82 1.99 -4.99 -9.69
C ILE A 82 1.36 -6.38 -9.56
N HIS A 83 1.61 -7.10 -8.47
CA HIS A 83 0.99 -8.39 -8.20
C HIS A 83 -0.52 -8.25 -7.99
N ASP A 84 -0.97 -7.23 -7.25
CA ASP A 84 -2.38 -6.94 -7.03
C ASP A 84 -3.11 -6.65 -8.34
N ASP A 85 -2.50 -5.89 -9.28
CA ASP A 85 -3.08 -5.63 -10.59
C ASP A 85 -3.32 -6.92 -11.39
N VAL A 86 -2.47 -7.93 -11.21
CA VAL A 86 -2.66 -9.25 -11.84
C VAL A 86 -3.76 -10.04 -11.15
N VAL A 87 -3.80 -10.03 -9.83
CA VAL A 87 -4.80 -10.76 -9.02
C VAL A 87 -6.20 -10.17 -9.22
N ASP A 88 -6.31 -8.84 -9.24
CA ASP A 88 -7.56 -8.09 -9.44
C ASP A 88 -7.94 -7.96 -10.94
N GLU A 89 -7.15 -8.52 -11.88
CA GLU A 89 -7.32 -8.37 -13.34
C GLU A 89 -7.50 -6.90 -13.77
N SER A 90 -6.85 -5.98 -13.06
CA SER A 90 -7.01 -4.55 -13.25
C SER A 90 -6.25 -4.05 -14.47
N ASN A 91 -6.97 -3.47 -15.45
CA ASN A 91 -6.34 -2.92 -16.66
C ASN A 91 -5.86 -1.48 -16.50
N TYR A 92 -6.32 -0.77 -15.46
CA TYR A 92 -5.99 0.64 -15.22
C TYR A 92 -5.59 0.89 -13.77
N ARG A 93 -4.55 1.71 -13.60
CA ARG A 93 -4.10 2.20 -12.29
C ARG A 93 -3.77 3.69 -12.39
N ARG A 94 -4.40 4.51 -11.54
CA ARG A 94 -4.18 5.97 -11.48
C ARG A 94 -4.35 6.68 -12.84
N GLY A 95 -5.30 6.23 -13.66
CA GLY A 95 -5.57 6.81 -14.97
C GLY A 95 -4.62 6.34 -16.10
N TYR A 96 -3.71 5.40 -15.83
CA TYR A 96 -2.82 4.79 -16.81
C TYR A 96 -3.07 3.29 -16.93
N PHE A 97 -2.66 2.70 -18.05
CA PHE A 97 -2.66 1.25 -18.19
C PHE A 97 -1.76 0.61 -17.11
N SER A 98 -2.25 -0.46 -16.51
CA SER A 98 -1.46 -1.29 -15.58
C SER A 98 -0.36 -2.06 -16.33
N ILE A 99 0.59 -2.62 -15.60
CA ILE A 99 1.69 -3.38 -16.20
C ILE A 99 1.16 -4.62 -16.93
N ASN A 100 0.20 -5.33 -16.34
CA ASN A 100 -0.40 -6.52 -16.95
C ASN A 100 -1.23 -6.19 -18.21
N ALA A 101 -1.80 -5.00 -18.32
CA ALA A 101 -2.50 -4.58 -19.53
C ALA A 101 -1.53 -4.38 -20.72
N ILE A 102 -0.32 -3.89 -20.47
CA ILE A 102 0.68 -3.61 -21.50
C ILE A 102 1.56 -4.84 -21.78
N TRP A 103 2.16 -5.43 -20.74
CA TRP A 103 3.17 -6.49 -20.87
C TRP A 103 2.63 -7.89 -20.55
N LYS A 104 1.32 -8.03 -20.22
CA LYS A 104 0.64 -9.28 -19.86
C LYS A 104 1.04 -9.81 -18.46
N ASN A 105 0.21 -10.71 -17.94
CA ASN A 105 0.31 -11.22 -16.57
C ASN A 105 1.68 -11.88 -16.27
N LYS A 106 2.22 -12.65 -17.22
CA LYS A 106 3.52 -13.34 -17.03
C LYS A 106 4.66 -12.36 -16.74
N TYR A 107 4.75 -11.29 -17.52
CA TYR A 107 5.78 -10.26 -17.30
C TYR A 107 5.53 -9.50 -16.00
N SER A 108 4.28 -9.20 -15.67
CA SER A 108 3.94 -8.49 -14.44
C SER A 108 4.38 -9.26 -13.19
N VAL A 109 4.10 -10.57 -13.13
CA VAL A 109 4.56 -11.41 -12.03
C VAL A 109 6.09 -11.37 -11.93
N LEU A 110 6.80 -11.61 -13.03
CA LEU A 110 8.27 -11.62 -13.06
C LEU A 110 8.89 -10.26 -12.69
N ILE A 111 8.28 -9.14 -13.11
CA ILE A 111 8.72 -7.80 -12.72
C ILE A 111 8.47 -7.54 -11.23
N GLY A 112 7.34 -7.98 -10.69
CA GLY A 112 7.08 -7.93 -9.25
C GLY A 112 8.13 -8.72 -8.46
N ASP A 113 8.45 -9.94 -8.88
CA ASP A 113 9.49 -10.78 -8.28
C ASP A 113 10.89 -10.16 -8.40
N TYR A 114 11.20 -9.56 -9.55
CA TYR A 114 12.44 -8.81 -9.74
C TYR A 114 12.58 -7.64 -8.76
N LEU A 115 11.52 -6.86 -8.57
CA LEU A 115 11.52 -5.75 -7.60
C LEU A 115 11.67 -6.25 -6.17
N LEU A 116 10.95 -7.32 -5.78
CA LEU A 116 11.10 -7.93 -4.45
C LEU A 116 12.53 -8.40 -4.22
N SER A 117 13.11 -9.13 -5.19
CA SER A 117 14.49 -9.62 -5.11
C SER A 117 15.49 -8.47 -5.05
N SER A 118 15.28 -7.40 -5.84
CA SER A 118 16.12 -6.20 -5.79
C SER A 118 16.09 -5.54 -4.41
N GLY A 119 14.91 -5.46 -3.78
CA GLY A 119 14.79 -4.95 -2.41
C GLY A 119 15.50 -5.82 -1.38
N LEU A 120 15.39 -7.15 -1.48
CA LEU A 120 16.10 -8.09 -0.60
C LEU A 120 17.61 -7.95 -0.75
N THR A 121 18.13 -7.96 -1.98
CA THR A 121 19.57 -7.80 -2.28
C THR A 121 20.08 -6.47 -1.74
N PHE A 122 19.37 -5.37 -2.03
CA PHE A 122 19.72 -4.03 -1.54
C PHE A 122 19.81 -3.97 -0.01
N SER A 123 18.90 -4.66 0.69
CA SER A 123 18.91 -4.69 2.15
C SER A 123 20.05 -5.53 2.72
N LEU A 124 20.33 -6.68 2.10
CA LEU A 124 21.44 -7.58 2.49
C LEU A 124 22.79 -6.93 2.28
N GLU A 125 23.03 -6.25 1.16
CA GLU A 125 24.26 -5.53 0.84
C GLU A 125 24.55 -4.37 1.80
N ASN A 126 23.53 -3.87 2.51
CA ASN A 126 23.65 -2.78 3.48
C ASN A 126 23.47 -3.22 4.94
N ASP A 127 23.44 -4.53 5.23
CA ASP A 127 23.22 -5.11 6.57
C ASP A 127 21.93 -4.61 7.26
N ASP A 128 20.92 -4.25 6.47
CA ASP A 128 19.65 -3.70 6.95
C ASP A 128 18.65 -4.78 7.42
N PHE A 129 19.13 -5.85 8.11
CA PHE A 129 18.33 -6.97 8.61
C PHE A 129 17.13 -6.55 9.47
N LYS A 130 17.26 -5.46 10.24
CA LYS A 130 16.17 -4.91 11.03
C LYS A 130 14.99 -4.46 10.15
N PHE A 131 15.25 -3.90 8.97
CA PHE A 131 14.22 -3.49 8.04
C PHE A 131 13.59 -4.69 7.33
N LEU A 132 14.39 -5.70 6.98
CA LEU A 132 13.87 -6.96 6.41
C LEU A 132 12.89 -7.64 7.35
N LYS A 133 13.17 -7.67 8.65
CA LYS A 133 12.27 -8.24 9.66
C LYS A 133 10.92 -7.52 9.70
N VAL A 134 10.93 -6.18 9.70
CA VAL A 134 9.71 -5.38 9.69
C VAL A 134 8.92 -5.60 8.41
N LEU A 135 9.60 -5.55 7.25
CA LEU A 135 8.97 -5.75 5.94
C LEU A 135 8.38 -7.15 5.78
N SER A 136 9.11 -8.20 6.14
CA SER A 136 8.63 -9.58 6.04
C SER A 136 7.35 -9.78 6.85
N ASN A 137 7.28 -9.22 8.06
CA ASN A 137 6.06 -9.25 8.86
C ASN A 137 4.91 -8.49 8.17
N SER A 138 5.18 -7.30 7.63
CA SER A 138 4.15 -6.50 6.94
C SER A 138 3.61 -7.23 5.70
N VAL A 139 4.49 -7.83 4.86
CA VAL A 139 4.06 -8.60 3.68
C VAL A 139 3.20 -9.78 4.08
N LYS A 140 3.60 -10.51 5.12
CA LYS A 140 2.82 -11.63 5.65
C LYS A 140 1.41 -11.18 6.08
N GLU A 141 1.31 -10.11 6.87
CA GLU A 141 0.02 -9.55 7.30
C GLU A 141 -0.82 -9.10 6.11
N MET A 142 -0.22 -8.40 5.12
CA MET A 142 -0.92 -7.96 3.91
C MET A 142 -1.50 -9.14 3.14
N SER A 143 -0.72 -10.20 2.93
CA SER A 143 -1.16 -11.41 2.21
C SER A 143 -2.26 -12.15 2.97
N GLU A 144 -2.16 -12.28 4.29
CA GLU A 144 -3.21 -12.87 5.11
C GLU A 144 -4.51 -12.04 5.03
N GLY A 145 -4.42 -10.71 5.10
CA GLY A 145 -5.55 -9.81 4.96
C GLY A 145 -6.26 -9.96 3.61
N GLU A 146 -5.49 -10.05 2.53
CA GLU A 146 -6.02 -10.26 1.17
C GLU A 146 -6.76 -11.61 1.05
N ILE A 147 -6.15 -12.69 1.53
CA ILE A 147 -6.75 -14.02 1.50
C ILE A 147 -8.07 -14.06 2.29
N ILE A 148 -8.10 -13.42 3.48
CA ILE A 148 -9.32 -13.32 4.30
C ILE A 148 -10.39 -12.54 3.52
N GLN A 149 -10.03 -11.40 2.93
CA GLN A 149 -10.94 -10.59 2.14
C GLN A 149 -11.52 -11.38 0.96
N MET A 150 -10.68 -12.04 0.17
CA MET A 150 -11.12 -12.85 -0.99
C MET A 150 -12.08 -13.97 -0.58
N LYS A 151 -11.80 -14.67 0.53
CA LYS A 151 -12.68 -15.73 1.05
C LYS A 151 -14.04 -15.17 1.46
N LYS A 152 -14.06 -14.03 2.15
CA LYS A 152 -15.28 -13.42 2.71
C LYS A 152 -16.10 -12.66 1.66
N SER A 153 -15.45 -12.08 0.65
CA SER A 153 -16.14 -11.50 -0.51
C SER A 153 -16.99 -12.52 -1.26
N LYS A 154 -16.53 -13.77 -1.36
CA LYS A 154 -17.33 -14.86 -1.99
C LYS A 154 -18.58 -15.21 -1.20
N SER A 155 -18.54 -15.20 0.13
CA SER A 155 -19.69 -15.54 0.99
C SER A 155 -20.58 -14.34 1.29
N LEU A 156 -20.15 -13.11 1.02
CA LEU A 156 -20.76 -11.84 1.45
C LEU A 156 -21.07 -11.81 2.95
N ASP A 157 -20.27 -12.53 3.75
CA ASP A 157 -20.36 -12.64 5.18
C ASP A 157 -19.23 -11.79 5.80
N LEU A 158 -19.46 -10.48 5.89
CA LEU A 158 -18.52 -9.51 6.43
C LEU A 158 -19.28 -8.60 7.39
N ASP A 159 -18.85 -8.62 8.65
CA ASP A 159 -19.26 -7.67 9.67
C ASP A 159 -18.23 -6.56 9.85
N GLU A 160 -18.54 -5.60 10.71
CA GLU A 160 -17.68 -4.45 10.95
C GLU A 160 -16.36 -4.85 11.65
N GLU A 161 -16.38 -5.80 12.58
CA GLU A 161 -15.19 -6.29 13.28
C GLU A 161 -14.21 -6.93 12.29
N LEU A 162 -14.72 -7.81 11.43
CA LEU A 162 -13.91 -8.46 10.41
C LEU A 162 -13.40 -7.48 9.35
N TYR A 163 -14.21 -6.46 8.99
CA TYR A 163 -13.75 -5.38 8.12
C TYR A 163 -12.52 -4.68 8.72
N PHE A 164 -12.59 -4.24 9.99
CA PHE A 164 -11.44 -3.60 10.63
C PHE A 164 -10.22 -4.51 10.69
N LYS A 165 -10.39 -5.79 10.97
CA LYS A 165 -9.31 -6.78 10.95
C LYS A 165 -8.65 -6.92 9.56
N ILE A 166 -9.46 -6.91 8.50
CA ILE A 166 -8.95 -6.97 7.13
C ILE A 166 -8.14 -5.73 6.78
N ILE A 167 -8.66 -4.52 7.03
CA ILE A 167 -7.96 -3.29 6.69
C ILE A 167 -6.74 -3.03 7.56
N GLU A 168 -6.73 -3.51 8.79
CA GLU A 168 -5.56 -3.52 9.68
C GLU A 168 -4.43 -4.32 9.02
N LYS A 169 -4.71 -5.57 8.63
CA LYS A 169 -3.73 -6.45 7.99
C LYS A 169 -3.33 -5.97 6.60
N LYS A 170 -4.29 -5.77 5.71
CA LYS A 170 -4.05 -5.48 4.29
C LYS A 170 -3.44 -4.09 4.06
N THR A 171 -3.92 -3.07 4.78
CA THR A 171 -3.55 -1.67 4.50
C THR A 171 -2.71 -1.08 5.62
N ALA A 172 -3.15 -1.17 6.88
CA ALA A 172 -2.48 -0.48 7.96
C ALA A 172 -1.12 -1.09 8.31
N SER A 173 -0.91 -2.39 8.11
CA SER A 173 0.39 -3.06 8.35
C SER A 173 1.56 -2.38 7.63
N LEU A 174 1.37 -1.92 6.39
CA LEU A 174 2.41 -1.21 5.65
C LEU A 174 2.64 0.21 6.17
N PHE A 175 1.60 0.88 6.68
CA PHE A 175 1.77 2.19 7.36
C PHE A 175 2.51 2.03 8.68
N VAL A 176 2.23 0.96 9.44
CA VAL A 176 2.98 0.59 10.63
C VAL A 176 4.45 0.36 10.28
N ALA A 177 4.73 -0.40 9.21
CA ALA A 177 6.09 -0.64 8.75
C ALA A 177 6.82 0.67 8.37
N CYS A 178 6.14 1.61 7.69
CA CYS A 178 6.71 2.93 7.37
C CYS A 178 7.13 3.70 8.63
N CYS A 179 6.24 3.77 9.63
CA CYS A 179 6.50 4.47 10.88
C CYS A 179 7.60 3.77 11.70
N GLU A 180 7.54 2.43 11.81
CA GLU A 180 8.52 1.64 12.53
C GLU A 180 9.91 1.74 11.91
N MET A 181 10.04 1.56 10.59
CA MET A 181 11.32 1.65 9.89
C MET A 181 11.92 3.06 9.97
N GLY A 182 11.09 4.10 9.85
CA GLY A 182 11.50 5.47 10.07
C GLY A 182 12.08 5.66 11.49
N ALA A 183 11.35 5.20 12.52
CA ALA A 183 11.77 5.32 13.91
C ALA A 183 13.08 4.55 14.21
N ILE A 184 13.17 3.27 13.84
CA ILE A 184 14.36 2.44 14.11
C ILE A 184 15.59 2.85 13.30
N SER A 185 15.43 3.67 12.25
CA SER A 185 16.56 4.22 11.49
C SER A 185 17.31 5.31 12.24
N SER A 186 16.65 6.01 13.17
CA SER A 186 17.21 7.20 13.87
C SER A 186 17.19 7.08 15.39
N SER A 187 16.42 6.15 15.97
CA SER A 187 16.30 5.97 17.42
C SER A 187 16.42 4.50 17.82
N LYS A 188 16.90 4.26 19.06
CA LYS A 188 16.86 2.96 19.74
C LYS A 188 15.84 2.95 20.88
N ASN A 189 15.08 4.03 21.06
CA ASN A 189 14.11 4.17 22.15
C ASN A 189 12.84 3.37 21.84
N ILE A 190 12.66 2.25 22.52
CA ILE A 190 11.53 1.32 22.31
C ILE A 190 10.18 2.01 22.52
N LYS A 191 10.07 2.97 23.49
CA LYS A 191 8.80 3.68 23.75
C LYS A 191 8.41 4.59 22.57
N GLU A 192 9.37 5.27 21.97
CA GLU A 192 9.15 6.13 20.78
C GLU A 192 8.75 5.28 19.59
N ILE A 193 9.46 4.18 19.35
CA ILE A 193 9.16 3.23 18.26
C ILE A 193 7.74 2.68 18.43
N SER A 194 7.34 2.29 19.65
CA SER A 194 6.00 1.77 19.92
C SER A 194 4.90 2.81 19.63
N LYS A 195 5.08 4.06 20.04
CA LYS A 195 4.15 5.16 19.74
C LYS A 195 4.01 5.43 18.24
N LEU A 196 5.11 5.35 17.49
CA LEU A 196 5.05 5.54 16.04
C LEU A 196 4.40 4.35 15.33
N LYS A 197 4.53 3.13 15.84
CA LYS A 197 3.75 1.97 15.34
C LYS A 197 2.24 2.19 15.53
N GLU A 198 1.82 2.66 16.70
CA GLU A 198 0.43 2.99 16.99
C GLU A 198 -0.09 4.12 16.07
N LEU A 199 0.72 5.17 15.87
CA LEU A 199 0.41 6.21 14.89
C LEU A 199 0.25 5.64 13.48
N GLY A 200 1.15 4.75 13.06
CA GLY A 200 1.08 4.06 11.76
C GLY A 200 -0.20 3.25 11.60
N LEU A 201 -0.61 2.52 12.63
CA LEU A 201 -1.85 1.76 12.65
C LEU A 201 -3.06 2.68 12.43
N ASN A 202 -3.20 3.71 13.26
CA ASN A 202 -4.33 4.64 13.19
C ASN A 202 -4.36 5.41 11.86
N LEU A 203 -3.18 5.78 11.33
CA LEU A 203 -3.07 6.45 10.03
C LEU A 203 -3.50 5.52 8.88
N GLY A 204 -3.10 4.26 8.93
CA GLY A 204 -3.46 3.27 7.92
C GLY A 204 -4.95 2.94 7.92
N LEU A 205 -5.56 2.78 9.10
CA LEU A 205 -7.00 2.58 9.25
C LEU A 205 -7.77 3.79 8.71
N ALA A 206 -7.41 5.00 9.13
CA ALA A 206 -8.04 6.23 8.67
C ALA A 206 -7.89 6.44 7.14
N PHE A 207 -6.72 6.05 6.58
CA PHE A 207 -6.47 6.11 5.15
C PHE A 207 -7.44 5.19 4.38
N GLN A 208 -7.60 3.93 4.82
CA GLN A 208 -8.48 2.98 4.15
C GLN A 208 -9.96 3.38 4.27
N ILE A 209 -10.41 3.77 5.47
CA ILE A 209 -11.79 4.24 5.67
C ILE A 209 -12.08 5.43 4.75
N LYS A 210 -11.14 6.37 4.63
CA LYS A 210 -11.29 7.50 3.72
C LYS A 210 -11.33 7.07 2.26
N ASP A 211 -10.53 6.11 1.84
CA ASP A 211 -10.53 5.59 0.44
C ASP A 211 -11.87 4.91 0.14
N ASP A 212 -12.43 4.17 1.07
CA ASP A 212 -13.74 3.51 0.95
C ASP A 212 -14.92 4.51 0.93
N LEU A 213 -14.79 5.66 1.62
CA LEU A 213 -15.79 6.72 1.64
C LEU A 213 -15.73 7.62 0.40
N PHE A 214 -14.57 7.72 -0.24
CA PHE A 214 -14.31 8.67 -1.32
C PHE A 214 -15.32 8.59 -2.48
N PRO A 215 -15.70 7.38 -2.98
CA PRO A 215 -16.68 7.26 -4.06
C PRO A 215 -18.07 7.79 -3.73
N TYR A 216 -18.42 7.92 -2.44
CA TYR A 216 -19.74 8.39 -1.99
C TYR A 216 -19.76 9.89 -1.70
N ILE A 217 -18.59 10.54 -1.54
CA ILE A 217 -18.48 11.97 -1.18
C ILE A 217 -18.20 12.82 -2.42
N ASP A 218 -17.42 12.30 -3.38
CA ASP A 218 -16.96 13.07 -4.53
C ASP A 218 -17.45 12.41 -5.83
N SER A 219 -18.55 12.95 -6.37
CA SER A 219 -19.13 12.49 -7.63
C SER A 219 -18.22 12.68 -8.84
N ASP A 220 -17.24 13.61 -8.75
CA ASP A 220 -16.28 13.91 -9.82
C ASP A 220 -15.00 13.08 -9.72
N SER A 221 -14.90 12.18 -8.73
CA SER A 221 -13.69 11.38 -8.47
C SER A 221 -13.30 10.42 -9.59
N GLY A 222 -14.18 10.16 -10.55
CA GLY A 222 -13.95 9.25 -11.68
C GLY A 222 -13.81 7.77 -11.27
N LYS A 223 -13.95 7.44 -9.98
CA LYS A 223 -14.08 6.06 -9.49
C LYS A 223 -15.58 5.71 -9.43
N PRO A 224 -16.12 4.91 -10.34
CA PRO A 224 -17.50 4.49 -10.22
C PRO A 224 -17.67 3.63 -8.97
N ILE A 225 -18.67 3.94 -8.14
CA ILE A 225 -19.12 3.15 -6.97
C ILE A 225 -19.31 1.67 -7.38
N SER A 226 -19.62 1.44 -8.67
CA SER A 226 -19.80 0.12 -9.27
C SER A 226 -18.58 -0.80 -9.17
N ASN A 227 -17.33 -0.30 -9.10
CA ASN A 227 -16.16 -1.16 -9.12
C ASN A 227 -16.01 -2.00 -7.84
N ASP A 228 -16.23 -1.41 -6.66
CA ASP A 228 -16.18 -2.16 -5.40
C ASP A 228 -17.31 -3.20 -5.33
N ILE A 229 -18.50 -2.82 -5.81
CA ILE A 229 -19.67 -3.73 -5.90
C ILE A 229 -19.41 -4.86 -6.92
N LEU A 230 -18.84 -4.54 -8.10
CA LEU A 230 -18.50 -5.53 -9.12
C LEU A 230 -17.44 -6.53 -8.63
N GLN A 231 -16.49 -6.06 -7.82
CA GLN A 231 -15.48 -6.92 -7.19
C GLN A 231 -16.00 -7.60 -5.91
N LYS A 232 -17.30 -7.45 -5.59
CA LYS A 232 -17.93 -7.98 -4.37
C LYS A 232 -17.20 -7.57 -3.08
N LYS A 233 -16.52 -6.42 -3.09
CA LYS A 233 -15.85 -5.84 -1.92
C LYS A 233 -16.89 -5.11 -1.07
N LEU A 234 -17.19 -5.65 0.10
CA LEU A 234 -18.06 -5.00 1.08
C LEU A 234 -17.25 -3.95 1.84
N THR A 235 -17.34 -2.69 1.40
CA THR A 235 -16.72 -1.53 2.06
C THR A 235 -17.52 -1.11 3.30
N LEU A 236 -16.91 -0.34 4.20
CA LEU A 236 -17.55 0.09 5.45
C LEU A 236 -18.92 0.77 5.25
N PRO A 237 -19.14 1.66 4.27
CA PRO A 237 -20.46 2.24 4.01
C PRO A 237 -21.53 1.20 3.67
N ILE A 238 -21.18 0.18 2.90
CA ILE A 238 -22.10 -0.91 2.52
C ILE A 238 -22.42 -1.75 3.74
N ILE A 239 -21.42 -2.15 4.53
CA ILE A 239 -21.59 -2.94 5.76
C ILE A 239 -22.51 -2.20 6.74
N TYR A 240 -22.24 -0.91 6.99
CA TYR A 240 -23.05 -0.09 7.87
C TYR A 240 -24.50 0.02 7.38
N SER A 241 -24.69 0.26 6.09
CA SER A 241 -26.03 0.35 5.49
C SER A 241 -26.81 -0.97 5.63
N ILE A 242 -26.18 -2.11 5.37
CA ILE A 242 -26.76 -3.45 5.53
C ILE A 242 -27.16 -3.71 6.99
N ASN A 243 -26.30 -3.29 7.96
CA ASN A 243 -26.57 -3.49 9.38
C ASN A 243 -27.74 -2.63 9.91
N LYS A 244 -28.02 -1.49 9.26
CA LYS A 244 -29.16 -0.60 9.60
C LYS A 244 -30.43 -0.91 8.82
N SER A 245 -30.39 -1.77 7.81
CA SER A 245 -31.51 -2.12 6.94
C SER A 245 -32.42 -3.18 7.58
N SER A 246 -33.69 -3.19 7.19
CA SER A 246 -34.61 -4.29 7.47
C SER A 246 -34.14 -5.60 6.82
N TYR A 247 -34.63 -6.73 7.31
CA TYR A 247 -34.28 -8.04 6.74
C TYR A 247 -34.56 -8.17 5.21
N SER A 248 -35.67 -7.60 4.74
CA SER A 248 -36.03 -7.60 3.34
C SER A 248 -35.10 -6.76 2.47
N GLU A 249 -34.71 -5.56 2.94
CA GLU A 249 -33.77 -4.70 2.26
C GLU A 249 -32.37 -5.32 2.23
N LYS A 250 -31.90 -5.86 3.35
CA LYS A 250 -30.63 -6.59 3.44
C LYS A 250 -30.56 -7.71 2.40
N LYS A 251 -31.60 -8.54 2.32
CA LYS A 251 -31.66 -9.65 1.36
C LYS A 251 -31.62 -9.14 -0.08
N ARG A 252 -32.36 -8.04 -0.39
CA ARG A 252 -32.37 -7.43 -1.71
C ARG A 252 -30.99 -6.89 -2.13
N VAL A 253 -30.29 -6.17 -1.23
CA VAL A 253 -28.95 -5.65 -1.48
C VAL A 253 -27.95 -6.79 -1.70
N LEU A 254 -27.94 -7.79 -0.84
CA LEU A 254 -27.03 -8.94 -0.97
C LEU A 254 -27.26 -9.74 -2.25
N ASN A 255 -28.52 -9.93 -2.66
CA ASN A 255 -28.84 -10.59 -3.94
C ASN A 255 -28.35 -9.75 -5.13
N ALA A 256 -28.57 -8.42 -5.13
CA ALA A 256 -28.10 -7.54 -6.19
C ALA A 256 -26.57 -7.56 -6.34
N ILE A 257 -25.82 -7.76 -5.23
CA ILE A 257 -24.34 -7.92 -5.27
C ILE A 257 -23.94 -9.31 -5.79
N LYS A 258 -24.73 -10.35 -5.50
CA LYS A 258 -24.45 -11.73 -5.97
C LYS A 258 -24.63 -11.91 -7.46
N GLU A 259 -25.66 -11.28 -8.02
CA GLU A 259 -26.07 -11.41 -9.43
C GLU A 259 -25.13 -10.69 -10.40
N LYS A 260 -24.20 -9.87 -9.91
CA LYS A 260 -23.14 -9.21 -10.69
C LYS A 260 -21.80 -9.94 -10.59
#